data_42e83bce93e3ee77cc478b555b327b37
#
_entry.id   42e83bce93e3ee77cc478b555b327b37
#
_cell.length_a   1.000
_cell.length_b   1.000
_cell.length_c   1.000
_cell.angle_alpha   90.00
_cell.angle_beta   90.00
_cell.angle_gamma   90.00
#
_symmetry.space_group_name_H-M   'P 1'
#
loop_
_entity.id
_entity.type
_entity.pdbx_description
1 polymer ?
#
loop_
_entity_poly.entity_id
_entity_poly.type
_entity_poly.pdbx_seq_one_letter_code
_entity_poly.pdbx_strand_id
1 'polypeptide(L)'
;MTFNSRISIAVLRLFSVALMATLIVVSSDARICGLRAQGFTPNYDETKIPAFTLPDLLVDEKGEKVTSAEQWEKAREHWLALCRDHVYGSWNCPNYKIDTEIVEQGEFLGGKAMRVQWRVTISNEHGSQPIDLLVYLPANASKVSKVPLFLGLNFTGNHSATDDPAVRLPKSWLRNDPSGAVVNHRATEAGRGIQSKRWPIAEIIEKGFGVATAYYGDLAPDDPGHYMEGLPRLNPALVKDLGPFPLDAAYKETKQPTTGGAIAVWSWGLSRLLDVLEKDPRIAGDQVIVVGHSRLGKTALWAGATDKRFAMVVSNNSGCGGAALSRRAFGETVQRINSAFPHWFCDKYRLYNEAEDSCPVDQHTLLALIAPRPLYVTSASEDLWADPKGEFLSAKEAGVVYRLLGATPMPDVDFPGFEDLGDGKVVYGAAVG
;
A
#
# COMPACT_ATOMS: atom_id res chain seq x y z
N MET A 1 -4.43 -21.39 -19.72
CA MET A 1 -3.70 -20.11 -19.78
C MET A 1 -3.24 -19.80 -18.37
N THR A 2 -1.95 -19.68 -18.15
CA THR A 2 -1.39 -19.34 -16.84
C THR A 2 -1.78 -17.92 -16.42
N PHE A 3 -1.88 -17.64 -15.14
CA PHE A 3 -2.22 -16.32 -14.57
C PHE A 3 -1.40 -15.18 -15.22
N ASN A 4 -0.09 -15.36 -15.37
CA ASN A 4 0.81 -14.39 -16.01
C ASN A 4 0.46 -14.05 -17.47
N SER A 5 -0.21 -14.94 -18.22
CA SER A 5 -0.59 -14.65 -19.61
C SER A 5 -1.82 -13.76 -19.75
N ARG A 6 -2.61 -13.56 -18.68
CA ARG A 6 -3.80 -12.71 -18.65
C ARG A 6 -3.51 -11.28 -18.18
N ILE A 7 -2.49 -11.10 -17.35
CA ILE A 7 -2.07 -9.78 -16.88
C ILE A 7 -1.15 -9.20 -17.96
N SER A 8 -1.74 -8.51 -18.94
CA SER A 8 -0.94 -7.75 -19.88
C SER A 8 -0.43 -6.47 -19.21
N ILE A 9 0.77 -6.01 -19.62
CA ILE A 9 1.31 -4.70 -19.23
C ILE A 9 0.27 -3.58 -19.42
N ALA A 10 -0.64 -3.73 -20.41
CA ALA A 10 -1.73 -2.80 -20.64
C ALA A 10 -2.71 -2.68 -19.45
N VAL A 11 -3.03 -3.79 -18.75
CA VAL A 11 -3.91 -3.75 -17.56
C VAL A 11 -3.21 -3.07 -16.39
N LEU A 12 -1.91 -3.32 -16.21
CA LEU A 12 -1.10 -2.68 -15.18
C LEU A 12 -0.93 -1.18 -15.45
N ARG A 13 -0.75 -0.79 -16.72
CA ARG A 13 -0.68 0.62 -17.16
C ARG A 13 -1.99 1.39 -16.87
N LEU A 14 -3.17 0.75 -16.92
CA LEU A 14 -4.44 1.40 -16.58
C LEU A 14 -4.43 1.95 -15.15
N PHE A 15 -3.98 1.17 -14.17
CA PHE A 15 -3.86 1.65 -12.80
C PHE A 15 -2.79 2.73 -12.65
N SER A 16 -1.67 2.60 -13.34
CA SER A 16 -0.59 3.59 -13.28
C SER A 16 -1.04 4.94 -13.82
N VAL A 17 -1.66 4.97 -14.99
CA VAL A 17 -2.16 6.21 -15.62
C VAL A 17 -3.32 6.80 -14.82
N ALA A 18 -4.27 5.96 -14.39
CA ALA A 18 -5.42 6.40 -13.62
C ALA A 18 -5.02 6.97 -12.24
N LEU A 19 -4.07 6.33 -11.55
CA LEU A 19 -3.56 6.80 -10.25
C LEU A 19 -2.76 8.11 -10.38
N MET A 20 -2.18 8.41 -11.54
CA MET A 20 -1.38 9.62 -11.78
C MET A 20 -2.20 10.85 -12.19
N ALA A 21 -3.39 10.69 -12.73
CA ALA A 21 -4.20 11.82 -13.24
C ALA A 21 -4.53 12.93 -12.21
N THR A 22 -3.99 12.85 -11.00
CA THR A 22 -4.33 13.75 -9.88
C THR A 22 -3.11 14.37 -9.18
N LEU A 23 -1.93 14.39 -9.80
CA LEU A 23 -0.72 15.01 -9.24
C LEU A 23 -0.89 16.51 -8.91
N ILE A 24 -1.86 17.20 -9.52
CA ILE A 24 -2.14 18.62 -9.24
C ILE A 24 -2.76 18.84 -7.84
N VAL A 25 -3.32 17.80 -7.20
CA VAL A 25 -3.99 17.91 -5.89
C VAL A 25 -3.06 17.50 -4.72
N VAL A 26 -2.06 16.65 -4.95
CA VAL A 26 -1.16 16.18 -3.88
C VAL A 26 -0.20 17.28 -3.39
N SER A 27 0.13 18.28 -4.22
CA SER A 27 0.84 19.48 -3.76
C SER A 27 0.04 20.31 -2.76
N SER A 28 -1.31 20.09 -2.67
CA SER A 28 -2.17 20.72 -1.66
C SER A 28 -2.21 19.94 -0.34
N ASP A 29 -2.00 18.62 -0.33
CA ASP A 29 -1.96 17.83 0.91
C ASP A 29 -0.76 18.21 1.80
N ALA A 30 0.38 18.59 1.21
CA ALA A 30 1.50 19.16 1.95
C ALA A 30 1.18 20.54 2.55
N ARG A 31 0.17 21.27 2.02
CA ARG A 31 -0.31 22.55 2.55
C ARG A 31 -1.40 22.40 3.58
N ILE A 32 -2.11 21.28 3.62
CA ILE A 32 -3.27 21.06 4.51
C ILE A 32 -2.82 20.50 5.87
N CYS A 33 -1.64 19.88 5.97
CA CYS A 33 -1.07 19.55 7.28
C CYS A 33 -0.53 20.83 7.93
N GLY A 34 -1.37 21.53 8.70
CA GLY A 34 -1.08 22.79 9.38
C GLY A 34 0.03 22.75 10.44
N LEU A 35 0.84 21.70 10.47
CA LEU A 35 2.12 21.63 11.12
C LEU A 35 3.21 21.99 10.07
N ARG A 36 3.45 23.28 9.92
CA ARG A 36 4.73 23.75 9.40
C ARG A 36 5.83 23.12 10.27
N ALA A 37 6.35 21.96 9.84
CA ALA A 37 7.69 21.56 10.27
C ALA A 37 8.62 22.68 9.77
N GLN A 38 9.03 23.51 10.69
CA GLN A 38 9.93 24.62 10.39
C GLN A 38 11.18 24.04 9.69
N GLY A 39 11.42 24.44 8.46
CA GLY A 39 12.72 24.36 7.83
C GLY A 39 13.06 23.11 7.01
N PHE A 40 12.15 22.12 6.79
CA PHE A 40 12.50 21.00 5.91
C PHE A 40 12.57 21.43 4.44
N THR A 41 13.73 21.25 3.81
CA THR A 41 13.94 21.45 2.38
C THR A 41 14.31 20.11 1.76
N PRO A 42 13.47 19.51 0.87
CA PRO A 42 13.79 18.25 0.24
C PRO A 42 15.01 18.39 -0.69
N ASN A 43 15.83 17.35 -0.74
CA ASN A 43 16.87 17.24 -1.73
C ASN A 43 16.29 16.71 -3.04
N TYR A 44 16.44 17.44 -4.13
CA TYR A 44 16.10 17.02 -5.51
C TYR A 44 17.32 17.00 -6.43
N ASP A 45 18.52 17.08 -5.85
CA ASP A 45 19.79 17.12 -6.55
C ASP A 45 20.53 15.79 -6.39
N GLU A 46 20.62 15.01 -7.47
CA GLU A 46 21.28 13.70 -7.50
C GLU A 46 22.76 13.78 -7.06
N THR A 47 23.42 14.93 -7.25
CA THR A 47 24.83 15.12 -6.85
C THR A 47 25.01 15.23 -5.34
N LYS A 48 23.95 15.48 -4.60
CA LYS A 48 23.94 15.59 -3.12
C LYS A 48 23.50 14.32 -2.42
N ILE A 49 23.29 13.23 -3.16
CA ILE A 49 22.98 11.95 -2.56
C ILE A 49 24.21 11.44 -1.81
N PRO A 50 24.07 11.08 -0.52
CA PRO A 50 25.19 10.55 0.25
C PRO A 50 25.65 9.21 -0.35
N ALA A 51 26.92 8.86 -0.18
CA ALA A 51 27.36 7.50 -0.43
C ALA A 51 26.70 6.55 0.57
N PHE A 52 26.13 5.46 0.09
CA PHE A 52 25.45 4.47 0.93
C PHE A 52 25.76 3.04 0.47
N THR A 53 25.57 2.09 1.37
CA THR A 53 25.68 0.66 1.08
C THR A 53 24.35 0.00 1.49
N LEU A 54 23.82 -0.84 0.61
CA LEU A 54 22.59 -1.59 0.91
C LEU A 54 22.93 -2.90 1.63
N PRO A 55 22.08 -3.38 2.53
CA PRO A 55 22.16 -4.74 3.07
C PRO A 55 22.16 -5.79 1.95
N ASP A 56 23.05 -6.78 2.04
CA ASP A 56 23.07 -7.89 1.09
C ASP A 56 21.94 -8.88 1.40
N LEU A 57 20.93 -8.95 0.55
CA LEU A 57 19.77 -9.81 0.71
C LEU A 57 20.10 -11.30 0.69
N LEU A 58 21.24 -11.67 0.05
CA LEU A 58 21.67 -13.06 -0.08
C LEU A 58 22.69 -13.45 1.01
N VAL A 59 22.56 -12.81 2.18
CA VAL A 59 23.31 -13.16 3.39
C VAL A 59 22.29 -13.39 4.51
N ASP A 60 22.43 -14.46 5.27
CA ASP A 60 21.57 -14.78 6.39
C ASP A 60 21.98 -14.06 7.71
N GLU A 61 21.26 -14.29 8.78
CA GLU A 61 21.50 -13.70 10.11
C GLU A 61 22.89 -14.07 10.71
N LYS A 62 23.56 -15.13 10.17
CA LYS A 62 24.88 -15.57 10.60
C LYS A 62 26.00 -15.03 9.71
N GLY A 63 25.67 -14.31 8.65
CA GLY A 63 26.62 -13.84 7.66
C GLY A 63 26.96 -14.88 6.59
N GLU A 64 26.20 -16.00 6.49
CA GLU A 64 26.39 -17.03 5.51
C GLU A 64 25.62 -16.73 4.20
N LYS A 65 26.19 -17.13 3.06
CA LYS A 65 25.55 -16.88 1.75
C LYS A 65 24.30 -17.72 1.56
N VAL A 66 23.24 -17.07 1.09
CA VAL A 66 21.99 -17.69 0.66
C VAL A 66 22.08 -18.01 -0.83
N THR A 67 22.10 -19.31 -1.16
CA THR A 67 22.32 -19.81 -2.53
C THR A 67 21.22 -20.74 -3.05
N SER A 68 20.19 -20.99 -2.23
CA SER A 68 19.04 -21.82 -2.62
C SER A 68 17.71 -21.22 -2.15
N ALA A 69 16.61 -21.66 -2.78
CA ALA A 69 15.26 -21.26 -2.39
C ALA A 69 14.94 -21.63 -0.93
N GLU A 70 15.42 -22.79 -0.45
CA GLU A 70 15.19 -23.23 0.94
C GLU A 70 15.92 -22.34 1.96
N GLN A 71 17.15 -21.93 1.62
CA GLN A 71 17.91 -20.99 2.44
C GLN A 71 17.23 -19.62 2.43
N TRP A 72 16.69 -19.20 1.27
CA TRP A 72 15.95 -17.94 1.18
C TRP A 72 14.70 -17.93 2.05
N GLU A 73 13.91 -19.00 2.11
CA GLU A 73 12.73 -19.05 2.97
C GLU A 73 13.07 -18.76 4.45
N LYS A 74 14.22 -19.23 4.92
CA LYS A 74 14.72 -18.93 6.29
C LYS A 74 15.21 -17.49 6.40
N ALA A 75 16.02 -17.03 5.45
CA ALA A 75 16.51 -15.65 5.41
C ALA A 75 15.34 -14.66 5.26
N ARG A 76 14.31 -15.00 4.50
CA ARG A 76 13.09 -14.20 4.33
C ARG A 76 12.38 -13.93 5.65
N GLU A 77 12.25 -14.93 6.54
CA GLU A 77 11.64 -14.71 7.85
C GLU A 77 12.47 -13.74 8.72
N HIS A 78 13.79 -13.83 8.65
CA HIS A 78 14.68 -12.86 9.29
C HIS A 78 14.47 -11.44 8.73
N TRP A 79 14.49 -11.27 7.41
CA TRP A 79 14.27 -9.98 6.76
C TRP A 79 12.87 -9.40 7.05
N LEU A 80 11.85 -10.27 7.07
CA LEU A 80 10.49 -9.88 7.44
C LEU A 80 10.42 -9.40 8.89
N ALA A 81 11.12 -10.09 9.81
CA ALA A 81 11.21 -9.69 11.21
C ALA A 81 11.89 -8.32 11.35
N LEU A 82 13.00 -8.08 10.65
CA LEU A 82 13.68 -6.77 10.64
C LEU A 82 12.79 -5.65 10.11
N CYS A 83 12.10 -5.85 8.98
CA CYS A 83 11.15 -4.87 8.46
C CYS A 83 10.02 -4.58 9.45
N ARG A 84 9.51 -5.62 10.11
CA ARG A 84 8.49 -5.51 11.15
C ARG A 84 8.99 -4.72 12.35
N ASP A 85 10.16 -5.09 12.88
CA ASP A 85 10.66 -4.53 14.13
C ASP A 85 11.18 -3.10 13.98
N HIS A 86 11.68 -2.73 12.80
CA HIS A 86 12.37 -1.48 12.58
C HIS A 86 11.59 -0.45 11.77
N VAL A 87 10.58 -0.87 10.98
CA VAL A 87 9.85 0.02 10.08
C VAL A 87 8.34 0.00 10.35
N TYR A 88 7.67 -1.13 10.12
CA TYR A 88 6.20 -1.17 10.08
C TYR A 88 5.55 -1.49 11.42
N GLY A 89 6.25 -2.24 12.29
CA GLY A 89 5.70 -2.78 13.52
C GLY A 89 4.76 -3.96 13.29
N SER A 90 4.24 -4.50 14.39
CA SER A 90 3.23 -5.55 14.38
C SER A 90 1.88 -4.99 14.80
N TRP A 91 0.84 -5.40 14.09
CA TRP A 91 -0.52 -5.21 14.52
C TRP A 91 -1.36 -6.45 14.17
N ASN A 92 -2.20 -6.87 15.10
CA ASN A 92 -3.18 -7.94 14.89
C ASN A 92 -4.38 -7.70 15.80
N CYS A 93 -5.49 -8.36 15.51
CA CYS A 93 -6.69 -8.37 16.35
C CYS A 93 -6.82 -9.76 16.99
N PRO A 94 -6.66 -9.92 18.32
CA PRO A 94 -6.80 -11.22 18.96
C PRO A 94 -8.27 -11.67 18.94
N ASN A 95 -8.50 -12.98 18.83
CA ASN A 95 -9.82 -13.63 18.95
C ASN A 95 -10.91 -13.00 18.08
N TYR A 96 -10.55 -12.44 16.91
CA TYR A 96 -11.50 -11.75 16.05
C TYR A 96 -12.45 -12.72 15.34
N LYS A 97 -13.64 -12.20 15.02
CA LYS A 97 -14.61 -12.81 14.11
C LYS A 97 -14.84 -11.88 12.94
N ILE A 98 -15.18 -12.43 11.79
CA ILE A 98 -15.59 -11.69 10.60
C ILE A 98 -17.01 -12.10 10.26
N ASP A 99 -17.92 -11.13 10.34
CA ASP A 99 -19.29 -11.25 9.86
C ASP A 99 -19.43 -10.43 8.57
N THR A 100 -20.22 -10.93 7.60
CA THR A 100 -20.41 -10.28 6.31
C THR A 100 -21.89 -10.18 5.96
N GLU A 101 -22.30 -9.02 5.46
CA GLU A 101 -23.63 -8.73 4.99
C GLU A 101 -23.57 -8.05 3.61
N ILE A 102 -24.38 -8.48 2.65
CA ILE A 102 -24.60 -7.73 1.41
C ILE A 102 -25.63 -6.65 1.73
N VAL A 103 -25.17 -5.40 1.79
CA VAL A 103 -26.02 -4.25 2.13
C VAL A 103 -26.64 -3.59 0.91
N GLU A 104 -26.10 -3.86 -0.28
CA GLU A 104 -26.65 -3.45 -1.57
C GLU A 104 -25.99 -4.25 -2.70
N GLN A 105 -26.76 -4.53 -3.74
CA GLN A 105 -26.25 -5.07 -5.00
C GLN A 105 -27.11 -4.63 -6.18
N GLY A 106 -26.49 -4.49 -7.35
CA GLY A 106 -27.17 -4.06 -8.55
C GLY A 106 -26.31 -4.13 -9.79
N GLU A 107 -26.93 -3.81 -10.92
CA GLU A 107 -26.21 -3.71 -12.19
C GLU A 107 -25.38 -2.44 -12.26
N PHE A 108 -24.30 -2.49 -13.04
CA PHE A 108 -23.43 -1.36 -13.35
C PHE A 108 -23.01 -1.41 -14.82
N LEU A 109 -22.63 -0.28 -15.41
CA LEU A 109 -22.24 -0.15 -16.84
C LEU A 109 -23.26 -0.74 -17.81
N GLY A 110 -24.56 -0.47 -17.56
CA GLY A 110 -25.63 -0.95 -18.45
C GLY A 110 -25.72 -2.49 -18.50
N GLY A 111 -25.51 -3.15 -17.36
CA GLY A 111 -25.57 -4.61 -17.24
C GLY A 111 -24.28 -5.34 -17.62
N LYS A 112 -23.19 -4.64 -17.96
CA LYS A 112 -21.89 -5.26 -18.24
C LYS A 112 -21.14 -5.68 -16.97
N ALA A 113 -21.51 -5.12 -15.82
CA ALA A 113 -20.95 -5.43 -14.52
C ALA A 113 -22.02 -5.53 -13.44
N MET A 114 -21.70 -6.26 -12.38
CA MET A 114 -22.46 -6.33 -11.14
C MET A 114 -21.70 -5.55 -10.07
N ARG A 115 -22.41 -4.65 -9.40
CA ARG A 115 -21.94 -3.99 -8.16
C ARG A 115 -22.43 -4.79 -6.96
N VAL A 116 -21.57 -4.99 -5.97
CA VAL A 116 -21.91 -5.55 -4.66
C VAL A 116 -21.27 -4.69 -3.58
N GLN A 117 -22.07 -4.25 -2.62
CA GLN A 117 -21.56 -3.55 -1.42
C GLN A 117 -21.73 -4.47 -0.22
N TRP A 118 -20.62 -4.83 0.38
CA TRP A 118 -20.56 -5.68 1.55
C TRP A 118 -20.28 -4.81 2.77
N ARG A 119 -20.96 -5.11 3.87
CA ARG A 119 -20.50 -4.72 5.19
C ARG A 119 -19.73 -5.87 5.79
N VAL A 120 -18.44 -5.66 5.99
CA VAL A 120 -17.54 -6.58 6.68
C VAL A 120 -17.36 -6.07 8.10
N THR A 121 -17.80 -6.83 9.09
CA THR A 121 -17.68 -6.46 10.51
C THR A 121 -16.63 -7.33 11.17
N ILE A 122 -15.56 -6.72 11.65
CA ILE A 122 -14.53 -7.38 12.46
C ILE A 122 -14.84 -7.09 13.93
N SER A 123 -14.96 -8.12 14.75
CA SER A 123 -15.35 -7.99 16.16
C SER A 123 -14.56 -8.93 17.06
N ASN A 124 -14.39 -8.51 18.31
CA ASN A 124 -13.88 -9.32 19.44
C ASN A 124 -14.47 -8.80 20.74
N GLU A 125 -13.88 -9.22 21.89
CA GLU A 125 -14.29 -8.79 23.22
C GLU A 125 -14.18 -7.26 23.47
N HIS A 126 -13.39 -6.54 22.68
CA HIS A 126 -13.20 -5.08 22.81
C HIS A 126 -14.18 -4.27 21.92
N GLY A 127 -14.99 -4.93 21.12
CA GLY A 127 -16.01 -4.25 20.29
C GLY A 127 -16.08 -4.75 18.84
N SER A 128 -16.56 -3.90 17.95
CA SER A 128 -16.72 -4.23 16.54
C SER A 128 -16.38 -3.05 15.63
N GLN A 129 -15.79 -3.33 14.48
CA GLN A 129 -15.45 -2.37 13.44
C GLN A 129 -16.10 -2.76 12.11
N PRO A 130 -17.09 -2.00 11.62
CA PRO A 130 -17.64 -2.18 10.29
C PRO A 130 -16.72 -1.56 9.24
N ILE A 131 -16.60 -2.24 8.10
CA ILE A 131 -15.84 -1.84 6.92
C ILE A 131 -16.77 -2.00 5.73
N ASP A 132 -16.97 -0.96 4.95
CA ASP A 132 -17.78 -1.05 3.73
C ASP A 132 -16.86 -1.41 2.55
N LEU A 133 -17.03 -2.62 1.99
CA LEU A 133 -16.29 -3.15 0.85
C LEU A 133 -17.15 -3.05 -0.41
N LEU A 134 -16.72 -2.25 -1.38
CA LEU A 134 -17.34 -2.11 -2.69
C LEU A 134 -16.64 -3.06 -3.68
N VAL A 135 -17.42 -3.87 -4.39
CA VAL A 135 -16.93 -4.83 -5.39
C VAL A 135 -17.69 -4.64 -6.69
N TYR A 136 -16.93 -4.56 -7.80
CA TYR A 136 -17.45 -4.65 -9.16
C TYR A 136 -16.91 -5.90 -9.82
N LEU A 137 -17.78 -6.70 -10.41
CA LEU A 137 -17.43 -7.91 -11.15
C LEU A 137 -18.01 -7.84 -12.56
N PRO A 138 -17.32 -8.37 -13.60
CA PRO A 138 -17.91 -8.58 -14.91
C PRO A 138 -19.22 -9.37 -14.79
N ALA A 139 -20.23 -9.03 -15.57
CA ALA A 139 -21.56 -9.67 -15.51
C ALA A 139 -21.53 -11.20 -15.77
N ASN A 140 -20.52 -11.68 -16.49
CA ASN A 140 -20.30 -13.10 -16.75
C ASN A 140 -19.51 -13.83 -15.66
N ALA A 141 -19.10 -13.14 -14.59
CA ALA A 141 -18.43 -13.77 -13.47
C ALA A 141 -19.38 -14.74 -12.75
N SER A 142 -18.96 -15.98 -12.55
CA SER A 142 -19.76 -17.03 -11.97
C SER A 142 -18.90 -18.08 -11.28
N LYS A 143 -19.52 -19.03 -10.60
CA LYS A 143 -18.83 -20.16 -9.96
C LYS A 143 -17.98 -20.98 -10.94
N VAL A 144 -18.39 -21.07 -12.21
CA VAL A 144 -17.67 -21.81 -13.25
C VAL A 144 -16.76 -20.93 -14.11
N SER A 145 -16.92 -19.61 -14.01
CA SER A 145 -16.09 -18.62 -14.69
C SER A 145 -15.66 -17.56 -13.69
N LYS A 146 -14.72 -17.96 -12.82
CA LYS A 146 -14.15 -17.05 -11.81
C LYS A 146 -13.26 -16.00 -12.45
N VAL A 147 -13.27 -14.80 -11.90
CA VAL A 147 -12.46 -13.68 -12.40
C VAL A 147 -11.34 -13.30 -11.41
N PRO A 148 -10.15 -12.94 -11.91
CA PRO A 148 -9.13 -12.28 -11.09
C PRO A 148 -9.62 -10.90 -10.63
N LEU A 149 -9.07 -10.38 -9.54
CA LEU A 149 -9.60 -9.18 -8.91
C LEU A 149 -8.47 -8.28 -8.41
N PHE A 150 -8.61 -6.97 -8.61
CA PHE A 150 -7.79 -5.96 -7.97
C PHE A 150 -8.42 -5.52 -6.65
N LEU A 151 -7.65 -5.58 -5.56
CA LEU A 151 -8.04 -5.11 -4.24
C LEU A 151 -7.16 -3.94 -3.82
N GLY A 152 -7.76 -2.80 -3.54
CA GLY A 152 -7.04 -1.63 -3.02
C GLY A 152 -7.87 -0.80 -2.06
N LEU A 153 -7.20 -0.04 -1.21
CA LEU A 153 -7.87 0.95 -0.36
C LEU A 153 -8.01 2.28 -1.09
N ASN A 154 -9.02 3.07 -0.76
CA ASN A 154 -9.24 4.41 -1.28
C ASN A 154 -9.14 5.47 -0.17
N PHE A 155 -8.90 6.74 -0.58
CA PHE A 155 -8.56 7.84 0.34
C PHE A 155 -9.76 8.57 0.95
N THR A 156 -10.93 8.55 0.30
CA THR A 156 -12.03 9.45 0.65
C THR A 156 -13.40 8.78 0.67
N GLY A 157 -13.40 7.43 0.73
CA GLY A 157 -14.62 6.63 0.76
C GLY A 157 -15.00 6.07 -0.60
N ASN A 158 -15.71 4.95 -0.61
CA ASN A 158 -16.05 4.19 -1.81
C ASN A 158 -16.82 5.01 -2.86
N HIS A 159 -17.70 5.92 -2.41
CA HIS A 159 -18.44 6.82 -3.29
C HIS A 159 -17.54 7.76 -4.10
N SER A 160 -16.32 8.03 -3.64
CA SER A 160 -15.40 8.89 -4.36
C SER A 160 -14.73 8.19 -5.55
N ALA A 161 -14.64 6.86 -5.50
CA ALA A 161 -14.00 6.05 -6.53
C ALA A 161 -14.87 5.89 -7.81
N THR A 162 -16.14 6.26 -7.75
CA THR A 162 -17.10 6.11 -8.84
C THR A 162 -18.20 7.17 -8.73
N ASP A 163 -18.79 7.54 -9.86
CA ASP A 163 -19.98 8.41 -9.94
C ASP A 163 -21.29 7.64 -9.74
N ASP A 164 -21.23 6.32 -9.55
CA ASP A 164 -22.39 5.47 -9.34
C ASP A 164 -23.21 5.93 -8.11
N PRO A 165 -24.47 6.39 -8.31
CA PRO A 165 -25.28 6.96 -7.23
C PRO A 165 -25.71 5.94 -6.18
N ALA A 166 -25.65 4.65 -6.49
CA ALA A 166 -26.02 3.59 -5.54
C ALA A 166 -24.90 3.31 -4.51
N VAL A 167 -23.68 3.77 -4.74
CA VAL A 167 -22.59 3.59 -3.78
C VAL A 167 -22.77 4.46 -2.56
N ARG A 168 -22.77 3.83 -1.39
CA ARG A 168 -23.04 4.46 -0.10
C ARG A 168 -21.91 5.40 0.33
N LEU A 169 -22.28 6.48 1.03
CA LEU A 169 -21.31 7.35 1.70
C LEU A 169 -20.73 6.64 2.93
N PRO A 170 -19.41 6.76 3.20
CA PRO A 170 -18.80 6.22 4.42
C PRO A 170 -19.34 6.96 5.65
N LYS A 171 -19.41 6.25 6.78
CA LYS A 171 -19.79 6.80 8.07
C LYS A 171 -18.58 7.14 8.96
N SER A 172 -17.40 6.67 8.59
CA SER A 172 -16.16 6.89 9.33
C SER A 172 -15.69 8.32 9.22
N TRP A 173 -14.77 8.69 10.10
CA TRP A 173 -14.14 10.00 10.10
C TRP A 173 -13.37 10.25 8.80
N LEU A 174 -13.51 11.45 8.24
CA LEU A 174 -12.72 11.94 7.12
C LEU A 174 -12.14 13.32 7.47
N ARG A 175 -10.99 13.64 6.89
CA ARG A 175 -10.44 14.99 7.00
C ARG A 175 -11.32 15.95 6.19
N ASN A 176 -11.67 17.10 6.78
CA ASN A 176 -12.42 18.13 6.09
C ASN A 176 -11.73 18.58 4.80
N ASP A 177 -12.52 18.82 3.77
CA ASP A 177 -12.06 19.23 2.44
C ASP A 177 -12.70 20.56 2.03
N PRO A 178 -11.89 21.56 1.60
CA PRO A 178 -12.40 22.87 1.17
C PRO A 178 -13.35 22.80 -0.03
N SER A 179 -13.33 21.74 -0.84
CA SER A 179 -14.24 21.55 -1.97
C SER A 179 -15.68 21.26 -1.56
N GLY A 180 -15.92 20.98 -0.27
CA GLY A 180 -17.21 20.55 0.24
C GLY A 180 -17.46 19.04 0.13
N ALA A 181 -16.51 18.27 -0.39
CA ALA A 181 -16.59 16.81 -0.45
C ALA A 181 -16.67 16.16 0.94
N VAL A 182 -16.06 16.81 1.93
CA VAL A 182 -16.12 16.42 3.34
C VAL A 182 -16.42 17.65 4.20
N VAL A 183 -17.51 17.59 4.95
CA VAL A 183 -17.96 18.66 5.86
C VAL A 183 -18.18 18.07 7.25
N ASN A 184 -17.67 18.73 8.28
CA ASN A 184 -17.77 18.26 9.68
C ASN A 184 -17.30 16.81 9.84
N HIS A 185 -16.21 16.45 9.17
CA HIS A 185 -15.62 15.11 9.17
C HIS A 185 -16.53 14.00 8.63
N ARG A 186 -17.50 14.36 7.77
CA ARG A 186 -18.41 13.42 7.11
C ARG A 186 -18.41 13.65 5.60
N ALA A 187 -18.43 12.55 4.86
CA ALA A 187 -18.58 12.58 3.41
C ALA A 187 -19.90 13.22 3.00
N THR A 188 -19.89 13.91 1.88
CA THR A 188 -21.08 14.49 1.24
C THR A 188 -21.22 13.98 -0.18
N GLU A 189 -22.39 14.18 -0.79
CA GLU A 189 -22.61 13.84 -2.21
C GLU A 189 -21.70 14.63 -3.16
N ALA A 190 -21.18 15.80 -2.76
CA ALA A 190 -20.22 16.56 -3.54
C ALA A 190 -18.88 15.80 -3.73
N GLY A 191 -18.58 14.81 -2.87
CA GLY A 191 -17.44 13.93 -2.97
C GLY A 191 -17.59 12.78 -3.96
N ARG A 192 -18.79 12.54 -4.51
CA ARG A 192 -19.07 11.41 -5.41
C ARG A 192 -18.27 11.54 -6.69
N GLY A 193 -17.56 10.48 -7.06
CA GLY A 193 -16.78 10.40 -8.29
C GLY A 193 -15.52 11.27 -8.37
N ILE A 194 -15.16 12.05 -7.33
CA ILE A 194 -13.99 12.95 -7.39
C ILE A 194 -12.67 12.23 -7.59
N GLN A 195 -12.61 10.94 -7.26
CA GLN A 195 -11.45 10.06 -7.43
C GLN A 195 -11.64 9.05 -8.57
N SER A 196 -12.72 9.15 -9.37
CA SER A 196 -13.06 8.14 -10.42
C SER A 196 -11.93 7.95 -11.44
N LYS A 197 -11.19 9.02 -11.75
CA LYS A 197 -10.01 8.94 -12.64
C LYS A 197 -8.89 8.04 -12.09
N ARG A 198 -8.83 7.81 -10.78
CA ARG A 198 -7.88 6.88 -10.15
C ARG A 198 -8.36 5.44 -10.17
N TRP A 199 -9.64 5.23 -10.46
CA TRP A 199 -10.30 3.93 -10.43
C TRP A 199 -10.92 3.65 -11.80
N PRO A 200 -10.16 3.20 -12.82
CA PRO A 200 -10.66 2.93 -14.17
C PRO A 200 -11.50 1.64 -14.20
N ILE A 201 -12.61 1.65 -13.42
CA ILE A 201 -13.43 0.46 -13.17
C ILE A 201 -13.96 -0.12 -14.48
N ALA A 202 -14.42 0.72 -15.42
CA ALA A 202 -14.98 0.27 -16.68
C ALA A 202 -13.94 -0.51 -17.52
N GLU A 203 -12.74 0.05 -17.64
CA GLU A 203 -11.65 -0.56 -18.41
C GLU A 203 -11.16 -1.87 -17.79
N ILE A 204 -11.12 -1.94 -16.47
CA ILE A 204 -10.73 -3.17 -15.73
C ILE A 204 -11.76 -4.27 -15.97
N ILE A 205 -13.06 -3.93 -15.86
CA ILE A 205 -14.18 -4.84 -16.14
C ILE A 205 -14.13 -5.35 -17.59
N GLU A 206 -13.89 -4.46 -18.56
CA GLU A 206 -13.76 -4.82 -19.97
C GLU A 206 -12.60 -5.79 -20.26
N LYS A 207 -11.53 -5.73 -19.42
CA LYS A 207 -10.41 -6.68 -19.49
C LYS A 207 -10.70 -8.01 -18.76
N GLY A 208 -11.88 -8.18 -18.18
CA GLY A 208 -12.30 -9.42 -17.51
C GLY A 208 -11.81 -9.54 -16.06
N PHE A 209 -11.42 -8.44 -15.43
CA PHE A 209 -11.03 -8.38 -14.03
C PHE A 209 -12.15 -7.78 -13.18
N GLY A 210 -12.23 -8.18 -11.91
CA GLY A 210 -13.00 -7.48 -10.90
C GLY A 210 -12.19 -6.38 -10.22
N VAL A 211 -12.90 -5.48 -9.53
CA VAL A 211 -12.32 -4.42 -8.67
C VAL A 211 -12.99 -4.46 -7.32
N ALA A 212 -12.19 -4.42 -6.25
CA ALA A 212 -12.66 -4.26 -4.89
C ALA A 212 -11.94 -3.10 -4.21
N THR A 213 -12.69 -2.27 -3.49
CA THR A 213 -12.10 -1.15 -2.74
C THR A 213 -12.84 -0.92 -1.42
N ALA A 214 -12.10 -0.52 -0.40
CA ALA A 214 -12.63 -0.07 0.87
C ALA A 214 -11.96 1.26 1.28
N TYR A 215 -12.65 2.06 2.06
CA TYR A 215 -12.07 3.28 2.62
C TYR A 215 -11.04 2.93 3.71
N TYR A 216 -9.80 3.39 3.55
CA TYR A 216 -8.74 3.10 4.53
C TYR A 216 -9.06 3.60 5.94
N GLY A 217 -9.85 4.69 6.06
CA GLY A 217 -10.30 5.23 7.34
C GLY A 217 -11.33 4.36 8.06
N ASP A 218 -11.99 3.40 7.38
CA ASP A 218 -12.78 2.37 8.05
C ASP A 218 -11.89 1.40 8.83
N LEU A 219 -10.64 1.21 8.39
CA LEU A 219 -9.66 0.38 9.07
C LEU A 219 -8.97 1.15 10.21
N ALA A 220 -8.44 2.32 9.88
CA ALA A 220 -7.89 3.29 10.83
C ALA A 220 -7.89 4.68 10.16
N PRO A 221 -8.56 5.68 10.74
CA PRO A 221 -8.47 7.05 10.27
C PRO A 221 -7.03 7.53 10.14
N ASP A 222 -6.73 8.23 9.04
CA ASP A 222 -5.39 8.79 8.78
C ASP A 222 -5.21 10.13 9.50
N ASP A 223 -5.32 10.05 10.79
CA ASP A 223 -5.15 11.19 11.68
C ASP A 223 -4.72 10.69 13.06
N PRO A 224 -3.63 11.24 13.64
CA PRO A 224 -3.15 10.79 14.93
C PRO A 224 -4.15 10.95 16.08
N GLY A 225 -5.05 11.94 16.01
CA GLY A 225 -6.09 12.17 17.01
C GLY A 225 -7.30 11.24 16.90
N HIS A 226 -7.51 10.62 15.72
CA HIS A 226 -8.68 9.78 15.42
C HIS A 226 -8.29 8.33 15.10
N TYR A 227 -7.00 8.01 15.06
CA TYR A 227 -6.45 6.69 14.71
C TYR A 227 -7.13 5.55 15.48
N MET A 228 -7.48 5.77 16.74
CA MET A 228 -8.13 4.79 17.61
C MET A 228 -9.62 4.57 17.30
N GLU A 229 -10.23 5.33 16.42
CA GLU A 229 -11.65 5.15 16.04
C GLU A 229 -11.86 3.96 15.07
N GLY A 230 -10.78 3.37 14.54
CA GLY A 230 -10.80 2.21 13.67
C GLY A 230 -10.50 0.87 14.38
N LEU A 231 -9.91 -0.06 13.64
CA LEU A 231 -9.45 -1.37 14.14
C LEU A 231 -8.50 -1.29 15.35
N PRO A 232 -7.65 -0.25 15.52
CA PRO A 232 -6.74 -0.20 16.67
C PRO A 232 -7.42 -0.35 18.02
N ARG A 233 -8.67 0.12 18.18
CA ARG A 233 -9.43 -0.05 19.43
C ARG A 233 -9.73 -1.50 19.81
N LEU A 234 -9.68 -2.43 18.82
CA LEU A 234 -9.91 -3.86 19.05
C LEU A 234 -8.69 -4.58 19.64
N ASN A 235 -7.55 -3.91 19.71
CA ASN A 235 -6.38 -4.41 20.41
C ASN A 235 -5.70 -3.31 21.24
N PRO A 236 -6.27 -2.94 22.39
CA PRO A 236 -5.75 -1.86 23.22
C PRO A 236 -4.34 -2.13 23.76
N ALA A 237 -3.88 -3.39 23.78
CA ALA A 237 -2.52 -3.75 24.16
C ALA A 237 -1.46 -3.35 23.10
N LEU A 238 -1.86 -3.14 21.86
CA LEU A 238 -1.01 -2.69 20.74
C LEU A 238 -1.36 -1.27 20.30
N VAL A 239 -1.72 -0.42 21.25
CA VAL A 239 -1.92 1.01 20.97
C VAL A 239 -0.57 1.68 20.86
N LYS A 240 -0.35 2.34 19.72
CA LYS A 240 0.84 3.15 19.52
C LYS A 240 0.78 4.39 20.40
N ASP A 241 1.82 4.62 21.21
CA ASP A 241 2.00 5.89 21.91
C ASP A 241 2.41 6.97 20.89
N LEU A 242 1.57 7.97 20.72
CA LEU A 242 1.81 9.10 19.83
C LEU A 242 2.43 10.31 20.57
N GLY A 243 2.74 10.14 21.85
CA GLY A 243 3.38 11.16 22.68
C GLY A 243 4.83 11.46 22.27
N PRO A 244 5.46 12.46 22.93
CA PRO A 244 6.88 12.75 22.75
C PRO A 244 7.70 11.54 23.16
N PHE A 245 8.48 11.02 22.22
CA PHE A 245 9.21 9.78 22.35
C PHE A 245 10.64 10.06 22.82
N PRO A 246 11.10 9.52 23.97
CA PRO A 246 12.49 9.54 24.32
C PRO A 246 13.24 8.57 23.40
N LEU A 247 13.98 9.06 22.44
CA LEU A 247 14.91 8.28 21.61
C LEU A 247 16.20 8.01 22.37
N ASP A 248 16.11 7.47 23.59
CA ASP A 248 17.27 7.14 24.38
C ASP A 248 17.87 5.77 24.01
N ALA A 249 19.07 5.50 24.53
CA ALA A 249 19.79 4.26 24.29
C ALA A 249 19.00 3.03 24.81
N ALA A 250 18.20 3.19 25.86
CA ALA A 250 17.40 2.11 26.45
C ALA A 250 16.30 1.65 25.49
N TYR A 251 15.70 2.56 24.71
CA TYR A 251 14.71 2.20 23.71
C TYR A 251 15.32 1.42 22.53
N LYS A 252 16.56 1.71 22.14
CA LYS A 252 17.27 0.96 21.08
C LYS A 252 17.46 -0.52 21.44
N GLU A 253 17.57 -0.82 22.73
CA GLU A 253 17.82 -2.17 23.25
C GLU A 253 16.53 -2.93 23.60
N THR A 254 15.33 -2.31 23.54
CA THR A 254 14.10 -3.01 23.87
C THR A 254 13.84 -4.14 22.89
N LYS A 255 13.75 -5.37 23.42
CA LYS A 255 13.32 -6.58 22.68
C LYS A 255 11.79 -6.72 22.61
N GLN A 256 11.04 -5.72 23.09
CA GLN A 256 9.59 -5.73 23.05
C GLN A 256 9.11 -5.65 21.58
N PRO A 257 8.08 -6.41 21.20
CA PRO A 257 7.49 -6.29 19.87
C PRO A 257 7.07 -4.85 19.62
N THR A 258 7.53 -4.28 18.52
CA THR A 258 7.22 -2.90 18.16
C THR A 258 5.78 -2.80 17.67
N THR A 259 5.00 -1.93 18.30
CA THR A 259 3.61 -1.70 17.91
C THR A 259 3.54 -1.11 16.51
N GLY A 260 2.70 -1.69 15.66
CA GLY A 260 2.49 -1.23 14.29
C GLY A 260 1.70 0.07 14.21
N GLY A 261 2.11 0.93 13.29
CA GLY A 261 1.35 2.12 12.94
C GLY A 261 0.19 1.81 11.98
N ALA A 262 -0.42 2.87 11.45
CA ALA A 262 -1.56 2.79 10.54
C ALA A 262 -1.30 1.90 9.32
N ILE A 263 -0.07 1.93 8.74
CA ILE A 263 0.28 1.08 7.60
C ILE A 263 0.15 -0.40 7.95
N ALA A 264 0.58 -0.82 9.15
CA ALA A 264 0.43 -2.21 9.58
C ALA A 264 -1.06 -2.59 9.77
N VAL A 265 -1.88 -1.67 10.31
CA VAL A 265 -3.32 -1.87 10.48
C VAL A 265 -4.02 -1.96 9.12
N TRP A 266 -3.73 -1.05 8.19
CA TRP A 266 -4.30 -1.05 6.84
C TRP A 266 -3.92 -2.32 6.07
N SER A 267 -2.66 -2.77 6.18
CA SER A 267 -2.18 -4.00 5.54
C SER A 267 -2.86 -5.25 6.10
N TRP A 268 -3.01 -5.32 7.42
CA TRP A 268 -3.75 -6.40 8.06
C TRP A 268 -5.22 -6.39 7.63
N GLY A 269 -5.83 -5.22 7.54
CA GLY A 269 -7.20 -5.05 7.04
C GLY A 269 -7.37 -5.56 5.62
N LEU A 270 -6.43 -5.26 4.70
CA LEU A 270 -6.42 -5.82 3.34
C LEU A 270 -6.44 -7.35 3.34
N SER A 271 -5.66 -7.98 4.22
CA SER A 271 -5.68 -9.45 4.38
C SER A 271 -7.02 -9.97 4.89
N ARG A 272 -7.71 -9.22 5.75
CA ARG A 272 -9.08 -9.60 6.21
C ARG A 272 -10.12 -9.42 5.13
N LEU A 273 -9.99 -8.39 4.29
CA LEU A 273 -10.86 -8.24 3.11
C LEU A 273 -10.61 -9.36 2.09
N LEU A 274 -9.37 -9.82 1.94
CA LEU A 274 -9.05 -11.00 1.13
C LEU A 274 -9.76 -12.25 1.66
N ASP A 275 -9.81 -12.49 2.99
CA ASP A 275 -10.54 -13.62 3.60
C ASP A 275 -12.03 -13.65 3.20
N VAL A 276 -12.62 -12.48 2.95
CA VAL A 276 -14.02 -12.35 2.50
C VAL A 276 -14.12 -12.63 1.00
N LEU A 277 -13.24 -12.03 0.20
CA LEU A 277 -13.24 -12.15 -1.26
C LEU A 277 -12.97 -13.58 -1.74
N GLU A 278 -12.09 -14.32 -1.06
CA GLU A 278 -11.80 -15.73 -1.36
C GLU A 278 -13.03 -16.64 -1.23
N LYS A 279 -14.03 -16.25 -0.43
CA LYS A 279 -15.27 -17.01 -0.21
C LYS A 279 -16.33 -16.73 -1.27
N ASP A 280 -16.19 -15.63 -2.05
CA ASP A 280 -17.12 -15.35 -3.14
C ASP A 280 -16.84 -16.32 -4.32
N PRO A 281 -17.81 -17.18 -4.69
CA PRO A 281 -17.59 -18.19 -5.72
C PRO A 281 -17.31 -17.62 -7.12
N ARG A 282 -17.53 -16.33 -7.34
CA ARG A 282 -17.31 -15.64 -8.61
C ARG A 282 -15.87 -15.13 -8.76
N ILE A 283 -15.10 -15.08 -7.65
CA ILE A 283 -13.74 -14.54 -7.60
C ILE A 283 -12.73 -15.68 -7.60
N ALA A 284 -11.68 -15.56 -8.40
CA ALA A 284 -10.51 -16.43 -8.33
C ALA A 284 -9.65 -15.98 -7.14
N GLY A 285 -9.89 -16.53 -5.96
CA GLY A 285 -9.27 -16.09 -4.71
C GLY A 285 -7.74 -16.18 -4.73
N ASP A 286 -7.18 -17.12 -5.49
CA ASP A 286 -5.75 -17.27 -5.75
C ASP A 286 -5.19 -16.28 -6.80
N GLN A 287 -6.03 -15.41 -7.34
CA GLN A 287 -5.68 -14.40 -8.34
C GLN A 287 -6.07 -12.97 -7.91
N VAL A 288 -6.00 -12.69 -6.62
CA VAL A 288 -6.24 -11.34 -6.09
C VAL A 288 -4.93 -10.55 -6.09
N ILE A 289 -4.99 -9.39 -6.73
CA ILE A 289 -3.88 -8.44 -6.89
C ILE A 289 -4.09 -7.30 -5.89
N VAL A 290 -3.13 -7.08 -5.01
CA VAL A 290 -3.19 -5.91 -4.12
C VAL A 290 -2.58 -4.69 -4.80
N VAL A 291 -3.28 -3.55 -4.75
CA VAL A 291 -2.85 -2.29 -5.40
C VAL A 291 -2.97 -1.11 -4.46
N GLY A 292 -2.01 -0.19 -4.56
CA GLY A 292 -2.07 1.05 -3.80
C GLY A 292 -1.22 2.17 -4.39
N HIS A 293 -1.60 3.40 -4.03
CA HIS A 293 -0.91 4.64 -4.41
C HIS A 293 -0.42 5.37 -3.16
N SER A 294 0.77 5.99 -3.22
CA SER A 294 1.31 6.80 -2.13
C SER A 294 1.39 5.97 -0.83
N ARG A 295 0.85 6.47 0.30
CA ARG A 295 0.76 5.73 1.57
C ARG A 295 0.06 4.38 1.45
N LEU A 296 -0.90 4.26 0.55
CA LEU A 296 -1.58 2.99 0.27
C LEU A 296 -0.74 2.08 -0.64
N GLY A 297 0.22 2.61 -1.39
CA GLY A 297 1.28 1.84 -2.06
C GLY A 297 2.22 1.19 -1.05
N LYS A 298 2.67 1.94 -0.02
CA LYS A 298 3.42 1.39 1.12
C LYS A 298 2.62 0.27 1.80
N THR A 299 1.30 0.48 1.98
CA THR A 299 0.37 -0.49 2.56
C THR A 299 0.26 -1.76 1.70
N ALA A 300 0.13 -1.62 0.38
CA ALA A 300 0.05 -2.75 -0.55
C ALA A 300 1.34 -3.58 -0.55
N LEU A 301 2.52 -2.92 -0.51
CA LEU A 301 3.81 -3.59 -0.39
C LEU A 301 3.91 -4.38 0.92
N TRP A 302 3.54 -3.78 2.05
CA TRP A 302 3.59 -4.45 3.34
C TRP A 302 2.56 -5.59 3.43
N ALA A 303 1.35 -5.42 2.89
CA ALA A 303 0.36 -6.50 2.78
C ALA A 303 0.91 -7.66 1.94
N GLY A 304 1.51 -7.37 0.77
CA GLY A 304 2.12 -8.39 -0.07
C GLY A 304 3.30 -9.11 0.58
N ALA A 305 4.11 -8.41 1.37
CA ALA A 305 5.23 -9.01 2.10
C ALA A 305 4.77 -9.94 3.24
N THR A 306 3.67 -9.58 3.93
CA THR A 306 3.16 -10.30 5.10
C THR A 306 2.12 -11.36 4.78
N ASP A 307 1.43 -11.27 3.63
CA ASP A 307 0.41 -12.22 3.20
C ASP A 307 0.73 -12.78 1.81
N LYS A 308 1.21 -14.02 1.76
CA LYS A 308 1.62 -14.71 0.52
C LYS A 308 0.44 -15.07 -0.40
N ARG A 309 -0.81 -14.88 0.03
CA ARG A 309 -2.01 -15.19 -0.77
C ARG A 309 -2.28 -14.16 -1.87
N PHE A 310 -1.79 -12.93 -1.70
CA PHE A 310 -1.86 -11.96 -2.79
C PHE A 310 -1.03 -12.45 -3.97
N ALA A 311 -1.69 -12.65 -5.12
CA ALA A 311 -1.06 -13.20 -6.31
C ALA A 311 -0.04 -12.25 -6.96
N MET A 312 -0.22 -10.95 -6.78
CA MET A 312 0.64 -9.89 -7.30
C MET A 312 0.51 -8.64 -6.42
N VAL A 313 1.53 -7.81 -6.43
CA VAL A 313 1.54 -6.51 -5.75
C VAL A 313 1.78 -5.39 -6.75
N VAL A 314 0.98 -4.34 -6.67
CA VAL A 314 1.15 -3.11 -7.46
C VAL A 314 1.34 -1.92 -6.52
N SER A 315 2.46 -1.25 -6.65
CA SER A 315 2.81 -0.05 -5.87
C SER A 315 3.05 1.13 -6.79
N ASN A 316 2.31 2.20 -6.59
CA ASN A 316 2.43 3.41 -7.40
C ASN A 316 2.84 4.59 -6.52
N ASN A 317 3.92 5.29 -6.88
CA ASN A 317 4.46 6.47 -6.19
C ASN A 317 4.50 6.30 -4.66
N SER A 318 5.00 5.16 -4.18
CA SER A 318 4.95 4.87 -2.75
C SER A 318 6.04 5.56 -1.93
N GLY A 319 7.15 5.96 -2.55
CA GLY A 319 8.16 6.82 -1.95
C GLY A 319 8.83 6.26 -0.69
N CYS A 320 9.26 7.16 0.18
CA CYS A 320 9.92 6.85 1.46
C CYS A 320 9.07 5.92 2.33
N GLY A 321 9.67 4.86 2.88
CA GLY A 321 8.94 3.80 3.60
C GLY A 321 7.98 3.00 2.71
N GLY A 322 8.07 3.15 1.40
CA GLY A 322 7.39 2.37 0.37
C GLY A 322 8.40 1.66 -0.52
N ALA A 323 8.51 2.04 -1.80
CA ALA A 323 9.46 1.44 -2.73
C ALA A 323 10.79 2.21 -2.84
N ALA A 324 10.86 3.49 -2.48
CA ALA A 324 12.06 4.31 -2.65
C ALA A 324 13.11 4.02 -1.57
N LEU A 325 14.37 3.83 -1.98
CA LEU A 325 15.49 3.64 -1.08
C LEU A 325 15.65 4.84 -0.12
N SER A 326 15.50 4.58 1.18
CA SER A 326 15.59 5.62 2.22
C SER A 326 16.99 6.24 2.32
N ARG A 327 18.04 5.44 2.13
CA ARG A 327 19.46 5.89 2.20
C ARG A 327 19.84 6.89 1.14
N ARG A 328 19.05 7.06 0.10
CA ARG A 328 19.28 8.13 -0.89
C ARG A 328 19.00 9.53 -0.34
N ALA A 329 18.19 9.64 0.73
CA ALA A 329 17.79 10.93 1.30
C ALA A 329 17.33 11.93 0.22
N PHE A 330 16.57 11.46 -0.79
CA PHE A 330 16.05 12.24 -1.91
C PHE A 330 14.54 12.41 -1.76
N GLY A 331 14.00 13.59 -2.01
CA GLY A 331 12.57 13.88 -1.84
C GLY A 331 12.12 13.82 -0.38
N GLU A 332 11.19 12.91 -0.06
CA GLU A 332 10.73 12.66 1.30
C GLU A 332 11.74 11.79 2.07
N THR A 333 12.16 12.23 3.26
CA THR A 333 13.10 11.49 4.12
C THR A 333 12.39 10.79 5.27
N VAL A 334 13.09 9.88 5.96
CA VAL A 334 12.58 9.18 7.16
C VAL A 334 12.21 10.17 8.24
N GLN A 335 13.03 11.20 8.50
CA GLN A 335 12.70 12.26 9.45
C GLN A 335 11.40 12.99 9.05
N ARG A 336 11.28 13.36 7.77
CA ARG A 336 10.13 14.10 7.29
C ARG A 336 8.83 13.32 7.45
N ILE A 337 8.80 12.06 7.04
CA ILE A 337 7.61 11.23 7.10
C ILE A 337 7.19 10.92 8.54
N ASN A 338 8.15 10.63 9.44
CA ASN A 338 7.89 10.38 10.85
C ASN A 338 7.38 11.62 11.58
N SER A 339 7.84 12.81 11.18
CA SER A 339 7.38 14.08 11.76
C SER A 339 5.98 14.48 11.26
N ALA A 340 5.71 14.28 9.96
CA ALA A 340 4.44 14.65 9.36
C ALA A 340 3.32 13.65 9.69
N PHE A 341 3.67 12.38 9.81
CA PHE A 341 2.73 11.28 10.00
C PHE A 341 3.18 10.33 11.12
N PRO A 342 3.22 10.81 12.38
CA PRO A 342 3.78 10.05 13.51
C PRO A 342 3.06 8.71 13.77
N HIS A 343 1.86 8.53 13.24
CA HIS A 343 1.03 7.33 13.40
C HIS A 343 1.21 6.28 12.31
N TRP A 344 2.03 6.52 11.25
CA TRP A 344 2.11 5.57 10.12
C TRP A 344 2.98 4.35 10.38
N PHE A 345 4.17 4.55 10.94
CA PHE A 345 5.19 3.52 11.14
C PHE A 345 5.33 3.14 12.61
N CYS A 346 6.14 2.15 12.91
CA CYS A 346 6.48 1.82 14.28
C CYS A 346 7.39 2.88 14.90
N ASP A 347 7.49 2.86 16.24
CA ASP A 347 8.26 3.86 16.96
C ASP A 347 9.77 3.75 16.69
N LYS A 348 10.30 2.54 16.52
CA LYS A 348 11.71 2.32 16.17
C LYS A 348 12.12 2.98 14.86
N TYR A 349 11.19 3.20 13.92
CA TYR A 349 11.53 3.86 12.67
C TYR A 349 12.03 5.29 12.87
N ARG A 350 11.65 5.95 13.97
CA ARG A 350 12.13 7.29 14.34
C ARG A 350 13.63 7.33 14.71
N LEU A 351 14.21 6.18 15.08
CA LEU A 351 15.66 6.07 15.34
C LEU A 351 16.52 6.33 14.11
N TYR A 352 15.90 6.20 12.93
CA TYR A 352 16.56 6.37 11.63
C TYR A 352 16.31 7.74 11.00
N ASN A 353 15.71 8.68 11.75
CA ASN A 353 15.63 10.08 11.35
C ASN A 353 17.04 10.64 11.15
N GLU A 354 17.37 11.11 9.94
CA GLU A 354 18.71 11.59 9.56
C GLU A 354 19.85 10.56 9.82
N ALA A 355 19.50 9.29 9.91
CA ALA A 355 20.39 8.17 10.20
C ALA A 355 19.97 6.89 9.42
N GLU A 356 19.49 7.05 8.21
CA GLU A 356 18.95 6.00 7.36
C GLU A 356 19.94 4.84 7.17
N ASP A 357 21.25 5.12 7.13
CA ASP A 357 22.30 4.09 7.01
C ASP A 357 22.35 3.14 8.20
N SER A 358 21.90 3.57 9.37
CA SER A 358 21.89 2.74 10.58
C SER A 358 20.70 1.77 10.63
N CYS A 359 19.72 1.92 9.74
CA CYS A 359 18.60 0.99 9.62
C CYS A 359 19.09 -0.36 9.07
N PRO A 360 18.76 -1.50 9.71
CA PRO A 360 19.20 -2.82 9.24
C PRO A 360 18.60 -3.23 7.92
N VAL A 361 17.57 -2.53 7.44
CA VAL A 361 16.90 -2.77 6.16
C VAL A 361 16.81 -1.50 5.34
N ASP A 362 16.57 -1.64 4.04
CA ASP A 362 16.09 -0.58 3.16
C ASP A 362 15.00 -1.16 2.24
N GLN A 363 14.38 -0.35 1.41
CA GLN A 363 13.13 -0.71 0.72
C GLN A 363 13.29 -1.85 -0.29
N HIS A 364 14.49 -2.08 -0.86
CA HIS A 364 14.77 -3.28 -1.67
C HIS A 364 14.52 -4.57 -0.88
N THR A 365 14.72 -4.57 0.44
CA THR A 365 14.37 -5.70 1.33
C THR A 365 12.87 -5.95 1.31
N LEU A 366 12.06 -4.91 1.49
CA LEU A 366 10.60 -5.02 1.42
C LEU A 366 10.14 -5.62 0.09
N LEU A 367 10.70 -5.13 -1.02
CA LEU A 367 10.34 -5.60 -2.36
C LEU A 367 10.74 -7.06 -2.57
N ALA A 368 11.90 -7.47 -2.08
CA ALA A 368 12.40 -8.84 -2.15
C ALA A 368 11.52 -9.83 -1.36
N LEU A 369 10.86 -9.40 -0.28
CA LEU A 369 9.94 -10.24 0.50
C LEU A 369 8.70 -10.69 -0.30
N ILE A 370 8.40 -10.06 -1.43
CA ILE A 370 7.28 -10.39 -2.31
C ILE A 370 7.66 -11.53 -3.27
N ALA A 371 8.94 -11.68 -3.60
CA ALA A 371 9.42 -12.71 -4.51
C ALA A 371 8.97 -14.13 -4.08
N PRO A 372 8.69 -15.05 -5.03
CA PRO A 372 8.79 -14.91 -6.49
C PRO A 372 7.52 -14.35 -7.16
N ARG A 373 6.53 -13.88 -6.39
CA ARG A 373 5.27 -13.34 -6.94
C ARG A 373 5.52 -12.04 -7.71
N PRO A 374 4.77 -11.79 -8.79
CA PRO A 374 4.91 -10.57 -9.57
C PRO A 374 4.77 -9.31 -8.70
N LEU A 375 5.68 -8.38 -8.90
CA LEU A 375 5.67 -7.05 -8.31
C LEU A 375 5.75 -6.01 -9.44
N TYR A 376 4.87 -5.03 -9.40
CA TYR A 376 4.88 -3.90 -10.32
C TYR A 376 5.01 -2.60 -9.55
N VAL A 377 6.13 -1.91 -9.74
CA VAL A 377 6.42 -0.60 -9.15
C VAL A 377 6.30 0.46 -10.25
N THR A 378 5.53 1.51 -10.00
CA THR A 378 5.34 2.59 -10.96
C THR A 378 5.52 3.94 -10.29
N SER A 379 6.11 4.88 -11.04
CA SER A 379 6.40 6.23 -10.57
C SER A 379 6.10 7.25 -11.64
N ALA A 380 5.66 8.44 -11.24
CA ALA A 380 5.56 9.60 -12.11
C ALA A 380 6.88 10.36 -12.14
N SER A 381 7.31 10.79 -13.33
CA SER A 381 8.58 11.53 -13.52
C SER A 381 8.67 12.82 -12.73
N GLU A 382 7.54 13.52 -12.60
CA GLU A 382 7.48 14.81 -11.93
C GLU A 382 7.27 14.71 -10.43
N ASP A 383 6.97 13.52 -9.91
CA ASP A 383 6.82 13.29 -8.47
C ASP A 383 8.16 13.00 -7.80
N LEU A 384 9.05 13.99 -7.85
CA LEU A 384 10.37 13.91 -7.21
C LEU A 384 10.29 13.70 -5.69
N TRP A 385 9.13 14.01 -5.08
CA TRP A 385 8.89 13.73 -3.67
C TRP A 385 8.93 12.24 -3.35
N ALA A 386 8.43 11.41 -4.27
CA ALA A 386 8.43 9.95 -4.14
C ALA A 386 9.77 9.29 -4.55
N ASP A 387 10.74 10.03 -5.06
CA ASP A 387 12.02 9.52 -5.57
C ASP A 387 11.85 8.39 -6.60
N PRO A 388 11.42 8.70 -7.84
CA PRO A 388 11.20 7.67 -8.86
C PRO A 388 12.42 6.81 -9.17
N LYS A 389 13.63 7.41 -9.11
CA LYS A 389 14.87 6.67 -9.31
C LYS A 389 15.18 5.76 -8.12
N GLY A 390 14.88 6.18 -6.89
CA GLY A 390 15.01 5.35 -5.70
C GLY A 390 14.05 4.16 -5.73
N GLU A 391 12.82 4.32 -6.21
CA GLU A 391 11.87 3.22 -6.41
C GLU A 391 12.38 2.22 -7.46
N PHE A 392 12.95 2.72 -8.57
CA PHE A 392 13.58 1.89 -9.60
C PHE A 392 14.76 1.08 -9.05
N LEU A 393 15.70 1.75 -8.40
CA LEU A 393 16.89 1.10 -7.86
C LEU A 393 16.52 0.03 -6.83
N SER A 394 15.54 0.29 -5.99
CA SER A 394 15.02 -0.68 -5.02
C SER A 394 14.47 -1.93 -5.70
N ALA A 395 13.70 -1.78 -6.77
CA ALA A 395 13.18 -2.91 -7.55
C ALA A 395 14.31 -3.69 -8.26
N LYS A 396 15.31 -2.98 -8.78
CA LYS A 396 16.51 -3.58 -9.40
C LYS A 396 17.29 -4.42 -8.39
N GLU A 397 17.56 -3.88 -7.21
CA GLU A 397 18.29 -4.57 -6.15
C GLU A 397 17.53 -5.78 -5.58
N ALA A 398 16.21 -5.71 -5.47
CA ALA A 398 15.37 -6.86 -5.10
C ALA A 398 15.47 -8.01 -6.13
N GLY A 399 15.84 -7.71 -7.38
CA GLY A 399 15.94 -8.67 -8.48
C GLY A 399 16.91 -9.83 -8.23
N VAL A 400 17.87 -9.69 -7.31
CA VAL A 400 18.79 -10.80 -6.95
C VAL A 400 18.04 -11.98 -6.35
N VAL A 401 16.99 -11.71 -5.56
CA VAL A 401 16.14 -12.73 -4.94
C VAL A 401 15.22 -13.37 -5.98
N TYR A 402 14.62 -12.57 -6.88
CA TYR A 402 13.81 -13.12 -7.98
C TYR A 402 14.62 -14.08 -8.82
N ARG A 403 15.87 -13.73 -9.15
CA ARG A 403 16.81 -14.57 -9.89
C ARG A 403 17.13 -15.87 -9.14
N LEU A 404 17.39 -15.77 -7.83
CA LEU A 404 17.63 -16.94 -6.98
C LEU A 404 16.45 -17.93 -6.99
N LEU A 405 15.23 -17.40 -7.01
CA LEU A 405 14.00 -18.20 -6.99
C LEU A 405 13.53 -18.65 -8.39
N GLY A 406 14.32 -18.41 -9.43
CA GLY A 406 14.01 -18.82 -10.80
C GLY A 406 12.93 -17.98 -11.49
N ALA A 407 12.56 -16.83 -10.90
CA ALA A 407 11.66 -15.86 -11.51
C ALA A 407 12.45 -14.83 -12.35
N THR A 408 11.76 -14.14 -13.25
CA THR A 408 12.40 -13.14 -14.12
C THR A 408 12.70 -11.88 -13.32
N PRO A 409 13.97 -11.51 -13.11
CA PRO A 409 14.31 -10.24 -12.46
C PRO A 409 14.02 -9.08 -13.42
N MET A 410 13.97 -7.87 -12.86
CA MET A 410 14.06 -6.66 -13.66
C MET A 410 15.34 -6.68 -14.50
N PRO A 411 15.29 -6.25 -15.78
CA PRO A 411 16.51 -6.17 -16.60
C PRO A 411 17.58 -5.33 -15.91
N ASP A 412 18.86 -5.74 -16.10
CA ASP A 412 19.99 -4.94 -15.63
C ASP A 412 20.25 -3.79 -16.60
N VAL A 413 19.46 -2.75 -16.45
CA VAL A 413 19.55 -1.52 -17.23
C VAL A 413 19.75 -0.34 -16.29
N ASP A 414 20.28 0.76 -16.80
CA ASP A 414 20.27 2.03 -16.12
C ASP A 414 18.84 2.53 -15.96
N PHE A 415 18.64 3.47 -15.04
CA PHE A 415 17.33 4.11 -14.88
C PHE A 415 16.88 4.62 -16.26
N PRO A 416 15.87 3.97 -16.87
CA PRO A 416 15.42 4.37 -18.19
C PRO A 416 14.81 5.77 -18.09
N GLY A 417 15.00 6.58 -19.08
CA GLY A 417 14.19 7.77 -19.21
C GLY A 417 12.71 7.39 -19.14
N PHE A 418 11.89 8.34 -18.82
CA PHE A 418 10.46 8.11 -18.70
C PHE A 418 9.83 7.95 -20.09
N GLU A 419 8.89 7.03 -20.26
CA GLU A 419 8.08 6.94 -21.48
C GLU A 419 7.05 8.07 -21.50
N ASP A 420 7.00 8.84 -22.57
CA ASP A 420 5.92 9.80 -22.80
C ASP A 420 4.65 9.04 -23.25
N LEU A 421 3.61 9.08 -22.43
CA LEU A 421 2.33 8.46 -22.73
C LEU A 421 1.37 9.36 -23.51
N GLY A 422 1.88 10.49 -24.05
CA GLY A 422 1.13 11.37 -24.96
C GLY A 422 0.24 12.42 -24.30
N ASP A 423 0.17 12.46 -22.99
CA ASP A 423 -0.51 13.51 -22.21
C ASP A 423 0.46 14.42 -21.43
N GLY A 424 1.75 14.35 -21.76
CA GLY A 424 2.83 15.08 -21.09
C GLY A 424 3.22 14.48 -19.74
N LYS A 425 2.71 13.30 -19.40
CA LYS A 425 3.05 12.57 -18.17
C LYS A 425 3.84 11.34 -18.52
N VAL A 426 4.99 11.24 -17.91
CA VAL A 426 5.90 10.13 -18.13
C VAL A 426 5.79 9.16 -16.96
N VAL A 427 5.45 7.91 -17.27
CA VAL A 427 5.30 6.83 -16.29
C VAL A 427 6.43 5.85 -16.48
N TYR A 428 7.10 5.55 -15.39
CA TYR A 428 8.02 4.44 -15.30
C TYR A 428 7.32 3.26 -14.62
N GLY A 429 7.47 2.07 -15.18
CA GLY A 429 7.00 0.83 -14.59
C GLY A 429 8.10 -0.21 -14.58
N ALA A 430 8.49 -0.73 -13.42
CA ALA A 430 9.36 -1.88 -13.25
C ALA A 430 8.53 -3.09 -12.88
N ALA A 431 8.56 -4.13 -13.69
CA ALA A 431 7.97 -5.42 -13.39
C ALA A 431 9.06 -6.43 -13.05
N VAL A 432 8.88 -7.15 -11.97
CA VAL A 432 9.72 -8.27 -11.52
C VAL A 432 8.81 -9.46 -11.31
N GLY A 433 9.14 -10.63 -11.82
CA GLY A 433 8.36 -11.85 -11.60
C GLY A 433 8.29 -12.78 -12.79
#